data_62bbc36c326f79a9bfc7200a72479e03
#
_entry.id   62bbc36c326f79a9bfc7200a72479e03
#
_cell.length_a   1.000
_cell.length_b   1.000
_cell.length_c   1.000
_cell.angle_alpha   90.00
_cell.angle_beta   90.00
_cell.angle_gamma   90.00
#
_symmetry.space_group_name_H-M   'P 1'
#
loop_
_entity.id
_entity.type
_entity.pdbx_description
1 polymer ?
#
loop_
_entity_poly.entity_id
_entity_poly.type
_entity_poly.pdbx_seq_one_letter_code
_entity_poly.pdbx_strand_id
1 'polypeptide(L)'
;MKRTIFKGMMCLLLLAVGATSVYAQQQQRKDTLVVARDGTGEYRNIQEAVEAVRAFMDYTVTIYIKNGIYKEKLVIPSWVKNVQLVGESAEKTIITYDDHANINKMGTFRTYTVKVEGNDITFKDLTIENIAAPLGQAVALHTEGDRLMFVNCRFL
;
A
#
# COMPACT_ATOMS: atom_id res chain seq x y z
N MET A 1 -22.61 49.93 30.40
CA MET A 1 -22.22 48.54 30.76
C MET A 1 -22.69 47.44 29.82
N LYS A 2 -23.62 47.63 28.87
CA LYS A 2 -24.14 46.53 27.98
C LYS A 2 -23.29 46.25 26.71
N ARG A 3 -22.40 47.15 26.28
CA ARG A 3 -21.61 46.97 25.01
C ARG A 3 -20.35 46.13 25.18
N THR A 4 -19.79 45.98 26.36
CA THR A 4 -18.51 45.24 26.60
C THR A 4 -18.76 43.72 26.71
N ILE A 5 -19.93 43.30 27.18
CA ILE A 5 -20.30 41.87 27.31
C ILE A 5 -20.50 41.24 25.93
N PHE A 6 -21.05 41.99 24.96
CA PHE A 6 -21.33 41.47 23.63
C PHE A 6 -20.06 41.22 22.81
N LYS A 7 -18.99 42.00 22.99
CA LYS A 7 -17.69 41.79 22.31
C LYS A 7 -16.93 40.57 22.85
N GLY A 8 -17.03 40.27 24.15
CA GLY A 8 -16.39 39.11 24.77
C GLY A 8 -17.05 37.78 24.34
N MET A 9 -18.37 37.77 24.18
CA MET A 9 -19.12 36.59 23.79
C MET A 9 -18.92 36.22 22.29
N MET A 10 -18.70 37.23 21.43
CA MET A 10 -18.40 36.99 20.01
C MET A 10 -16.98 36.45 19.77
N CYS A 11 -15.98 36.83 20.57
CA CYS A 11 -14.64 36.25 20.52
C CYS A 11 -14.61 34.78 21.01
N LEU A 12 -15.38 34.43 22.04
CA LEU A 12 -15.47 33.04 22.53
C LEU A 12 -16.15 32.12 21.54
N LEU A 13 -17.16 32.58 20.79
CA LEU A 13 -17.82 31.81 19.72
C LEU A 13 -16.89 31.57 18.52
N LEU A 14 -16.05 32.52 18.13
CA LEU A 14 -15.09 32.35 17.03
C LEU A 14 -13.98 31.37 17.37
N LEU A 15 -13.53 31.31 18.62
CA LEU A 15 -12.52 30.32 19.08
C LEU A 15 -13.09 28.89 19.13
N ALA A 16 -14.36 28.72 19.46
CA ALA A 16 -15.00 27.40 19.48
C ALA A 16 -15.20 26.82 18.08
N VAL A 17 -15.51 27.65 17.06
CA VAL A 17 -15.67 27.20 15.67
C VAL A 17 -14.32 26.83 15.06
N GLY A 18 -13.23 27.52 15.40
CA GLY A 18 -11.88 27.21 14.94
C GLY A 18 -11.38 25.86 15.49
N ALA A 19 -11.65 25.55 16.76
CA ALA A 19 -11.24 24.29 17.38
C ALA A 19 -11.94 23.07 16.76
N THR A 20 -13.23 23.17 16.48
CA THR A 20 -14.01 22.04 15.87
C THR A 20 -13.55 21.70 14.44
N SER A 21 -13.09 22.67 13.66
CA SER A 21 -12.60 22.43 12.31
C SER A 21 -11.23 21.70 12.29
N VAL A 22 -10.36 21.98 13.28
CA VAL A 22 -9.07 21.29 13.42
C VAL A 22 -9.25 19.82 13.86
N TYR A 23 -10.18 19.56 14.79
CA TYR A 23 -10.51 18.19 15.21
C TYR A 23 -11.16 17.37 14.09
N ALA A 24 -11.99 17.98 13.24
CA ALA A 24 -12.62 17.29 12.11
C ALA A 24 -11.62 16.89 11.02
N GLN A 25 -10.53 17.65 10.80
CA GLN A 25 -9.47 17.28 9.86
C GLN A 25 -8.60 16.12 10.35
N GLN A 26 -8.46 15.91 11.66
CA GLN A 26 -7.72 14.77 12.22
C GLN A 26 -8.47 13.44 12.12
N GLN A 27 -9.78 13.44 11.98
CA GLN A 27 -10.62 12.22 11.94
C GLN A 27 -10.70 11.51 10.58
N GLN A 28 -10.12 12.06 9.50
CA GLN A 28 -10.17 11.44 8.16
C GLN A 28 -8.90 10.69 7.75
N ARG A 29 -8.03 10.36 8.71
CA ARG A 29 -6.81 9.61 8.43
C ARG A 29 -7.13 8.12 8.34
N LYS A 30 -7.14 7.58 7.14
CA LYS A 30 -7.34 6.16 6.93
C LYS A 30 -5.98 5.47 6.84
N ASP A 31 -5.61 4.80 7.90
CA ASP A 31 -4.30 4.14 7.99
C ASP A 31 -4.32 2.68 7.51
N THR A 32 -5.52 2.16 7.13
CA THR A 32 -5.67 0.79 6.61
C THR A 32 -6.55 0.77 5.36
N LEU A 33 -6.03 0.15 4.30
CA LEU A 33 -6.72 -0.13 3.05
C LEU A 33 -6.93 -1.64 2.93
N VAL A 34 -8.13 -2.07 2.54
CA VAL A 34 -8.46 -3.50 2.45
C VAL A 34 -8.59 -3.92 1.00
N VAL A 35 -7.79 -4.92 0.60
CA VAL A 35 -7.82 -5.54 -0.73
C VAL A 35 -8.49 -6.91 -0.64
N ALA A 36 -9.49 -7.16 -1.48
CA ALA A 36 -10.17 -8.45 -1.58
C ALA A 36 -10.68 -8.71 -2.98
N ARG A 37 -10.28 -9.84 -3.59
CA ARG A 37 -10.67 -10.25 -4.95
C ARG A 37 -12.19 -10.43 -5.11
N ASP A 38 -12.86 -10.87 -4.06
CA ASP A 38 -14.31 -11.10 -4.02
C ASP A 38 -15.13 -9.80 -3.95
N GLY A 39 -14.47 -8.65 -3.82
CA GLY A 39 -15.11 -7.34 -3.71
C GLY A 39 -15.61 -6.99 -2.31
N THR A 40 -15.26 -7.74 -1.28
CA THR A 40 -15.56 -7.41 0.13
C THR A 40 -14.58 -6.40 0.73
N GLY A 41 -13.52 -6.04 0.00
CA GLY A 41 -12.58 -4.97 0.32
C GLY A 41 -12.89 -3.68 -0.44
N GLU A 42 -12.09 -2.65 -0.20
CA GLU A 42 -12.18 -1.36 -0.91
C GLU A 42 -11.59 -1.45 -2.31
N TYR A 43 -10.59 -2.32 -2.47
CA TYR A 43 -9.86 -2.54 -3.71
C TYR A 43 -9.94 -4.02 -4.08
N ARG A 44 -9.93 -4.32 -5.37
CA ARG A 44 -9.88 -5.70 -5.88
C ARG A 44 -8.48 -6.12 -6.28
N ASN A 45 -7.61 -5.16 -6.57
CA ASN A 45 -6.21 -5.35 -6.95
C ASN A 45 -5.31 -4.64 -5.95
N ILE A 46 -4.13 -5.19 -5.74
CA ILE A 46 -3.15 -4.64 -4.79
C ILE A 46 -2.54 -3.35 -5.36
N GLN A 47 -2.32 -3.31 -6.69
CA GLN A 47 -1.78 -2.12 -7.36
C GLN A 47 -2.68 -0.89 -7.15
N GLU A 48 -4.00 -1.05 -7.23
CA GLU A 48 -4.96 0.05 -6.97
C GLU A 48 -4.83 0.60 -5.54
N ALA A 49 -4.64 -0.29 -4.55
CA ALA A 49 -4.43 0.12 -3.16
C ALA A 49 -3.09 0.84 -2.97
N VAL A 50 -2.02 0.40 -3.65
CA VAL A 50 -0.70 1.08 -3.63
C VAL A 50 -0.80 2.48 -4.26
N GLU A 51 -1.52 2.63 -5.37
CA GLU A 51 -1.73 3.91 -6.04
C GLU A 51 -2.59 4.89 -5.23
N ALA A 52 -3.46 4.37 -4.35
CA ALA A 52 -4.25 5.19 -3.43
C ALA A 52 -3.44 5.73 -2.24
N VAL A 53 -2.25 5.17 -2.00
CA VAL A 53 -1.34 5.67 -0.97
C VAL A 53 -0.76 7.01 -1.37
N ARG A 54 -0.82 8.00 -0.47
CA ARG A 54 -0.24 9.33 -0.72
C ARG A 54 1.28 9.24 -0.80
N ALA A 55 1.88 10.07 -1.65
CA ALA A 55 3.33 10.16 -1.76
C ALA A 55 3.98 10.73 -0.48
N PHE A 56 5.19 10.23 -0.15
CA PHE A 56 6.08 10.77 0.88
C PHE A 56 5.48 10.89 2.29
N MET A 57 4.65 9.92 2.69
CA MET A 57 4.03 9.93 4.02
C MET A 57 5.06 9.78 5.14
N ASP A 58 4.79 10.43 6.29
CA ASP A 58 5.54 10.35 7.53
C ASP A 58 4.92 9.38 8.56
N TYR A 59 3.87 8.66 8.16
CA TYR A 59 3.16 7.66 8.96
C TYR A 59 2.99 6.36 8.19
N THR A 60 2.74 5.27 8.89
CA THR A 60 2.57 3.95 8.28
C THR A 60 1.14 3.77 7.79
N VAL A 61 0.99 3.29 6.55
CA VAL A 61 -0.27 2.77 6.00
C VAL A 61 -0.17 1.27 5.85
N THR A 62 -1.20 0.57 6.30
CA THR A 62 -1.34 -0.87 6.14
C THR A 62 -2.26 -1.18 4.95
N ILE A 63 -1.77 -1.95 3.99
CA ILE A 63 -2.58 -2.57 2.94
C ILE A 63 -2.84 -4.01 3.39
N TYR A 64 -4.04 -4.27 3.90
CA TYR A 64 -4.46 -5.60 4.32
C TYR A 64 -5.04 -6.36 3.14
N ILE A 65 -4.45 -7.51 2.82
CA ILE A 65 -4.76 -8.29 1.64
C ILE A 65 -5.40 -9.61 2.07
N LYS A 66 -6.69 -9.78 1.75
CA LYS A 66 -7.41 -11.02 2.02
C LYS A 66 -6.88 -12.18 1.20
N ASN A 67 -7.15 -13.40 1.67
CA ASN A 67 -6.79 -14.61 0.95
C ASN A 67 -7.31 -14.58 -0.49
N GLY A 68 -6.45 -14.97 -1.43
CA GLY A 68 -6.75 -14.96 -2.85
C GLY A 68 -5.51 -15.04 -3.72
N ILE A 69 -5.71 -15.34 -5.00
CA ILE A 69 -4.65 -15.31 -6.01
C ILE A 69 -4.77 -13.99 -6.77
N TYR A 70 -3.78 -13.14 -6.63
CA TYR A 70 -3.68 -11.81 -7.24
C TYR A 70 -2.71 -11.91 -8.42
N LYS A 71 -3.26 -12.17 -9.62
CA LYS A 71 -2.46 -12.24 -10.86
C LYS A 71 -2.27 -10.81 -11.40
N GLU A 72 -1.21 -10.16 -10.95
CA GLU A 72 -0.85 -8.80 -11.33
C GLU A 72 0.65 -8.55 -11.20
N LYS A 73 1.19 -7.64 -12.01
CA LYS A 73 2.54 -7.08 -11.80
C LYS A 73 2.41 -5.91 -10.84
N LEU A 74 2.95 -6.07 -9.66
CA LEU A 74 2.90 -5.05 -8.62
C LEU A 74 4.16 -4.19 -8.66
N VAL A 75 3.98 -2.87 -8.73
CA VAL A 75 5.06 -1.89 -8.61
C VAL A 75 4.78 -0.99 -7.42
N ILE A 76 5.72 -0.93 -6.47
CA ILE A 76 5.70 0.05 -5.39
C ILE A 76 6.71 1.14 -5.75
N PRO A 77 6.24 2.31 -6.24
CA PRO A 77 7.12 3.33 -6.78
C PRO A 77 7.90 4.07 -5.69
N SER A 78 8.98 4.74 -6.07
CA SER A 78 9.94 5.38 -5.15
C SER A 78 9.35 6.46 -4.24
N TRP A 79 8.22 7.06 -4.60
CA TRP A 79 7.53 8.05 -3.77
C TRP A 79 6.59 7.44 -2.72
N VAL A 80 6.34 6.11 -2.78
CA VAL A 80 5.61 5.36 -1.76
C VAL A 80 6.58 4.92 -0.68
N LYS A 81 6.33 5.30 0.56
CA LYS A 81 7.13 4.91 1.72
C LYS A 81 6.25 4.67 2.95
N ASN A 82 6.81 4.02 3.96
CA ASN A 82 6.11 3.70 5.21
C ASN A 82 4.83 2.87 4.97
N VAL A 83 4.91 1.83 4.14
CA VAL A 83 3.78 0.97 3.82
C VAL A 83 4.03 -0.46 4.29
N GLN A 84 2.99 -1.07 4.87
CA GLN A 84 2.98 -2.49 5.20
C GLN A 84 1.94 -3.20 4.33
N LEU A 85 2.39 -4.19 3.54
CA LEU A 85 1.52 -5.13 2.84
C LEU A 85 1.38 -6.37 3.70
N VAL A 86 0.19 -6.59 4.25
CA VAL A 86 -0.09 -7.68 5.19
C VAL A 86 -1.11 -8.63 4.59
N GLY A 87 -0.68 -9.83 4.26
CA GLY A 87 -1.57 -10.91 3.83
C GLY A 87 -2.36 -11.49 5.00
N GLU A 88 -3.53 -12.02 4.73
CA GLU A 88 -4.33 -12.74 5.73
C GLU A 88 -3.67 -14.08 6.11
N SER A 89 -2.95 -14.73 5.16
CA SER A 89 -2.19 -15.96 5.40
C SER A 89 -1.10 -16.12 4.32
N ALA A 90 0.10 -16.52 4.73
CA ALA A 90 1.24 -16.68 3.84
C ALA A 90 0.98 -17.67 2.70
N GLU A 91 0.22 -18.74 2.97
CA GLU A 91 -0.06 -19.81 1.99
C GLU A 91 -1.22 -19.47 1.04
N LYS A 92 -2.13 -18.57 1.43
CA LYS A 92 -3.37 -18.30 0.69
C LYS A 92 -3.45 -16.89 0.12
N THR A 93 -2.58 -15.97 0.54
CA THR A 93 -2.45 -14.64 -0.05
C THR A 93 -1.28 -14.67 -1.03
N ILE A 94 -1.58 -14.84 -2.32
CA ILE A 94 -0.57 -15.12 -3.34
C ILE A 94 -0.59 -14.01 -4.39
N ILE A 95 0.55 -13.33 -4.56
CA ILE A 95 0.80 -12.39 -5.65
C ILE A 95 1.57 -13.15 -6.73
N THR A 96 1.02 -13.27 -7.93
CA THR A 96 1.56 -14.13 -8.98
C THR A 96 1.59 -13.44 -10.32
N TYR A 97 2.59 -13.78 -11.14
CA TYR A 97 2.64 -13.42 -12.56
C TYR A 97 3.43 -14.48 -13.35
N ASP A 98 3.49 -14.34 -14.68
CA ASP A 98 4.03 -15.37 -15.56
C ASP A 98 4.96 -14.82 -16.67
N ASP A 99 5.65 -13.70 -16.45
CA ASP A 99 6.62 -13.18 -17.38
C ASP A 99 7.97 -13.92 -17.29
N HIS A 100 8.62 -14.16 -18.43
CA HIS A 100 10.00 -14.65 -18.53
C HIS A 100 10.81 -13.82 -19.54
N ALA A 101 12.15 -13.84 -19.43
CA ALA A 101 13.07 -12.97 -20.15
C ALA A 101 12.94 -13.01 -21.68
N ASN A 102 12.49 -14.13 -22.24
CA ASN A 102 12.34 -14.32 -23.68
C ASN A 102 11.02 -13.80 -24.26
N ILE A 103 10.04 -13.41 -23.40
CA ILE A 103 8.82 -12.77 -23.89
C ILE A 103 9.20 -11.41 -24.49
N ASN A 104 8.97 -11.24 -25.79
CA ASN A 104 9.26 -9.99 -26.52
C ASN A 104 10.68 -9.44 -26.26
N LYS A 105 11.65 -10.31 -25.94
CA LYS A 105 13.04 -9.95 -25.60
C LYS A 105 13.12 -8.90 -24.47
N MET A 106 12.22 -8.97 -23.50
CA MET A 106 12.13 -7.95 -22.43
C MET A 106 13.33 -7.95 -21.49
N GLY A 107 14.07 -9.06 -21.41
CA GLY A 107 15.20 -9.23 -20.49
C GLY A 107 14.76 -9.52 -19.05
N THR A 108 15.69 -10.06 -18.26
CA THR A 108 15.43 -10.60 -16.91
C THR A 108 14.82 -9.59 -15.95
N PHE A 109 15.35 -8.37 -15.91
CA PHE A 109 14.93 -7.35 -14.93
C PHE A 109 13.51 -6.82 -15.12
N ARG A 110 12.86 -7.14 -16.22
CA ARG A 110 11.45 -6.77 -16.47
C ARG A 110 10.47 -7.88 -16.16
N THR A 111 10.92 -9.06 -15.76
CA THR A 111 10.08 -10.24 -15.54
C THR A 111 9.51 -10.34 -14.14
N TYR A 112 9.79 -9.38 -13.26
CA TYR A 112 9.34 -9.40 -11.88
C TYR A 112 7.82 -9.51 -11.75
N THR A 113 7.38 -10.24 -10.75
CA THR A 113 6.00 -10.19 -10.28
C THR A 113 5.80 -8.96 -9.40
N VAL A 114 6.72 -8.73 -8.44
CA VAL A 114 6.71 -7.54 -7.58
C VAL A 114 8.00 -6.76 -7.75
N LYS A 115 7.90 -5.44 -7.99
CA LYS A 115 9.02 -4.50 -7.97
C LYS A 115 8.83 -3.48 -6.85
N VAL A 116 9.86 -3.27 -6.02
CA VAL A 116 9.86 -2.32 -4.91
C VAL A 116 10.94 -1.27 -5.12
N GLU A 117 10.54 -0.06 -5.44
CA GLU A 117 11.41 1.12 -5.56
C GLU A 117 11.31 2.03 -4.32
N GLY A 118 10.22 1.88 -3.54
CA GLY A 118 9.95 2.63 -2.32
C GLY A 118 10.78 2.19 -1.12
N ASN A 119 10.91 3.06 -0.14
CA ASN A 119 11.65 2.82 1.09
C ASN A 119 10.70 2.54 2.29
N ASP A 120 11.22 1.89 3.33
CA ASP A 120 10.45 1.61 4.55
C ASP A 120 9.19 0.78 4.26
N ILE A 121 9.33 -0.25 3.43
CA ILE A 121 8.24 -1.14 3.02
C ILE A 121 8.36 -2.47 3.75
N THR A 122 7.26 -2.93 4.34
CA THR A 122 7.16 -4.24 4.99
C THR A 122 6.19 -5.14 4.25
N PHE A 123 6.61 -6.37 3.96
CA PHE A 123 5.77 -7.45 3.49
C PHE A 123 5.62 -8.48 4.60
N LYS A 124 4.39 -8.90 4.85
CA LYS A 124 4.10 -9.85 5.91
C LYS A 124 3.01 -10.84 5.52
N ASP A 125 3.19 -12.11 5.90
CA ASP A 125 2.21 -13.19 5.78
C ASP A 125 1.66 -13.34 4.35
N LEU A 126 2.54 -13.37 3.31
CA LEU A 126 2.13 -13.52 1.91
C LEU A 126 3.15 -14.29 1.06
N THR A 127 2.70 -14.77 -0.08
CA THR A 127 3.54 -15.42 -1.10
C THR A 127 3.67 -14.51 -2.32
N ILE A 128 4.90 -14.37 -2.81
CA ILE A 128 5.21 -13.75 -4.10
C ILE A 128 5.81 -14.84 -4.99
N GLU A 129 5.22 -15.09 -6.15
CA GLU A 129 5.68 -16.13 -7.07
C GLU A 129 5.71 -15.67 -8.51
N ASN A 130 6.62 -16.25 -9.30
CA ASN A 130 6.57 -16.16 -10.75
C ASN A 130 6.37 -17.56 -11.33
N ILE A 131 5.22 -17.79 -11.94
CA ILE A 131 4.80 -19.09 -12.49
C ILE A 131 5.12 -19.25 -13.98
N ALA A 132 6.05 -18.46 -14.52
CA ALA A 132 6.45 -18.59 -15.92
C ALA A 132 6.93 -20.01 -16.25
N ALA A 133 6.61 -20.47 -17.45
CA ALA A 133 7.17 -21.71 -17.96
C ALA A 133 8.73 -21.60 -18.05
N PRO A 134 9.48 -22.71 -17.99
CA PRO A 134 10.95 -22.72 -17.98
C PRO A 134 11.54 -22.36 -19.35
N LEU A 135 11.11 -21.22 -19.91
CA LEU A 135 11.51 -20.70 -21.22
C LEU A 135 12.52 -19.56 -21.12
N GLY A 136 12.92 -19.17 -19.93
CA GLY A 136 13.87 -18.10 -19.66
C GLY A 136 13.92 -17.73 -18.18
N GLN A 137 14.81 -16.79 -17.81
CA GLN A 137 14.85 -16.31 -16.44
C GLN A 137 13.52 -15.62 -16.09
N ALA A 138 13.07 -15.84 -14.86
CA ALA A 138 11.86 -15.27 -14.28
C ALA A 138 12.16 -14.79 -12.86
N VAL A 139 11.63 -13.63 -12.49
CA VAL A 139 11.90 -12.99 -11.20
C VAL A 139 10.60 -12.86 -10.43
N ALA A 140 10.53 -13.41 -9.21
CA ALA A 140 9.38 -13.20 -8.34
C ALA A 140 9.44 -11.79 -7.74
N LEU A 141 10.56 -11.39 -7.14
CA LEU A 141 10.75 -10.12 -6.45
C LEU A 141 12.00 -9.39 -6.93
N HIS A 142 11.85 -8.11 -7.27
CA HIS A 142 12.92 -7.18 -7.57
C HIS A 142 12.86 -5.98 -6.61
N THR A 143 13.95 -5.67 -5.93
CA THR A 143 14.01 -4.57 -4.96
C THR A 143 15.09 -3.56 -5.31
N GLU A 144 14.75 -2.28 -5.27
CA GLU A 144 15.66 -1.15 -5.46
C GLU A 144 15.64 -0.20 -4.25
N GLY A 145 14.60 -0.28 -3.40
CA GLY A 145 14.43 0.55 -2.21
C GLY A 145 15.23 0.10 -1.00
N ASP A 146 15.31 0.97 0.01
CA ASP A 146 15.99 0.74 1.27
C ASP A 146 15.02 0.37 2.41
N ARG A 147 15.58 -0.28 3.46
CA ARG A 147 14.84 -0.64 4.69
C ARG A 147 13.58 -1.44 4.40
N LEU A 148 13.76 -2.50 3.61
CA LEU A 148 12.71 -3.44 3.26
C LEU A 148 12.70 -4.59 4.27
N MET A 149 11.51 -4.95 4.75
CA MET A 149 11.33 -6.03 5.70
C MET A 149 10.38 -7.08 5.13
N PHE A 150 10.75 -8.35 5.28
CA PHE A 150 9.94 -9.50 4.87
C PHE A 150 9.75 -10.43 6.07
N VAL A 151 8.51 -10.59 6.51
CA VAL A 151 8.15 -11.40 7.69
C VAL A 151 7.18 -12.49 7.28
N ASN A 152 7.55 -13.73 7.49
CA ASN A 152 6.72 -14.90 7.12
C ASN A 152 6.26 -14.85 5.66
N CYS A 153 7.19 -14.52 4.73
CA CYS A 153 6.93 -14.46 3.30
C CYS A 153 7.52 -15.67 2.58
N ARG A 154 6.88 -16.08 1.48
CA ARG A 154 7.37 -17.14 0.59
C ARG A 154 7.68 -16.52 -0.77
N PHE A 155 8.84 -16.89 -1.34
CA PHE A 155 9.28 -16.49 -2.69
C PHE A 155 9.46 -17.76 -3.54
N LEU A 156 8.72 -17.90 -4.64
CA LEU A 156 8.65 -19.10 -5.47
C LEU A 156 8.86 -18.77 -6.95
#